data_a68729bd49efabab35978c3c36572613
#
_entry.id   a68729bd49efabab35978c3c36572613
#
_cell.length_a   1.000
_cell.length_b   1.000
_cell.length_c   1.000
_cell.angle_alpha   90.00
_cell.angle_beta   90.00
_cell.angle_gamma   90.00
#
_symmetry.space_group_name_H-M   'P 1'
#
loop_
_entity.id
_entity.type
_entity.pdbx_description
1 polymer ?
#
loop_
_entity_poly.entity_id
_entity_poly.type
_entity_poly.pdbx_seq_one_letter_code
_entity_poly.pdbx_strand_id
1 'polypeptide(L)'
;MRKLLWGSFLLAGIALAANAQNTAVKGATATVTNFNPAKGTATVEVFNKSDKDITAYSLAIETVFKEHQIDRSERMGDYGAAMTARGEALHPGQTGTEALQISSPKPGNSVTSIKATLVAVVFADQTAEASDSEALDRIVEHRTSEAEMTQMSVDAVSQALAGTSQDLGATAAKIIRDRLQTPRPVNSKGPGISEEYMKYKAAEFEKTPQSAASRHVTEREYLTQRLGELEEQAQQQETFAQIRRQPG
;
A
#
# COMPACT_ATOMS: atom_id res chain seq x y z
N MET A 1 -52.25 -54.24 22.16
CA MET A 1 -51.15 -54.23 21.18
C MET A 1 -51.21 -52.91 20.39
N ARG A 2 -50.39 -51.92 20.77
CA ARG A 2 -50.27 -50.68 20.07
C ARG A 2 -48.83 -50.55 19.57
N LYS A 3 -48.63 -50.58 18.24
CA LYS A 3 -47.33 -50.42 17.60
C LYS A 3 -47.05 -48.89 17.46
N LEU A 4 -46.05 -48.42 18.14
CA LEU A 4 -45.49 -47.09 17.96
C LEU A 4 -44.57 -47.10 16.74
N LEU A 5 -44.92 -46.31 15.70
CA LEU A 5 -44.08 -45.99 14.55
C LEU A 5 -43.20 -44.79 14.93
N TRP A 6 -41.89 -45.01 14.97
CA TRP A 6 -40.87 -43.94 15.06
C TRP A 6 -40.58 -43.42 13.64
N GLY A 7 -41.00 -42.20 13.40
CA GLY A 7 -40.65 -41.49 12.19
C GLY A 7 -39.29 -40.82 12.38
N SER A 8 -38.27 -41.24 11.62
CA SER A 8 -36.98 -40.63 11.55
C SER A 8 -37.07 -39.40 10.67
N PHE A 9 -36.98 -38.20 11.27
CA PHE A 9 -36.77 -36.95 10.53
C PHE A 9 -35.30 -36.84 10.15
N LEU A 10 -34.98 -37.04 8.86
CA LEU A 10 -33.72 -36.69 8.26
C LEU A 10 -33.73 -35.17 8.02
N LEU A 11 -33.05 -34.43 8.89
CA LEU A 11 -32.68 -33.02 8.63
C LEU A 11 -31.56 -33.01 7.60
N ALA A 12 -31.92 -32.77 6.35
CA ALA A 12 -30.97 -32.42 5.30
C ALA A 12 -30.49 -30.98 5.54
N GLY A 13 -29.32 -30.87 6.18
CA GLY A 13 -28.61 -29.61 6.28
C GLY A 13 -28.16 -29.17 4.89
N ILE A 14 -28.85 -28.21 4.32
CA ILE A 14 -28.36 -27.50 3.12
C ILE A 14 -27.21 -26.59 3.57
N ALA A 15 -25.98 -27.07 3.40
CA ALA A 15 -24.81 -26.22 3.46
C ALA A 15 -24.89 -25.24 2.26
N LEU A 16 -25.35 -24.03 2.52
CA LEU A 16 -25.13 -22.91 1.63
C LEU A 16 -23.62 -22.65 1.58
N ALA A 17 -22.96 -23.30 0.63
CA ALA A 17 -21.64 -22.85 0.20
C ALA A 17 -21.83 -21.44 -0.38
N ALA A 18 -21.45 -20.43 0.40
CA ALA A 18 -21.26 -19.08 -0.13
C ALA A 18 -20.19 -19.22 -1.21
N ASN A 19 -20.60 -19.32 -2.46
CA ASN A 19 -19.74 -19.09 -3.60
C ASN A 19 -19.35 -17.61 -3.54
N ALA A 20 -18.23 -17.31 -2.87
CA ALA A 20 -17.51 -16.09 -3.12
C ALA A 20 -17.13 -16.16 -4.62
N GLN A 21 -17.90 -15.49 -5.45
CA GLN A 21 -17.53 -15.28 -6.85
C GLN A 21 -16.22 -14.51 -6.81
N ASN A 22 -15.12 -15.23 -7.02
CA ASN A 22 -13.80 -14.66 -7.24
C ASN A 22 -13.89 -13.87 -8.53
N THR A 23 -14.19 -12.59 -8.44
CA THR A 23 -14.27 -11.68 -9.59
C THR A 23 -12.85 -11.50 -10.08
N ALA A 24 -12.53 -12.12 -11.21
CA ALA A 24 -11.22 -12.00 -11.82
C ALA A 24 -10.93 -10.53 -12.15
N VAL A 25 -9.73 -10.06 -11.87
CA VAL A 25 -9.28 -8.74 -12.32
C VAL A 25 -9.31 -8.74 -13.87
N LYS A 26 -10.12 -7.89 -14.46
CA LYS A 26 -10.33 -7.82 -15.93
C LYS A 26 -9.52 -6.71 -16.56
N GLY A 27 -9.37 -5.60 -15.85
CA GLY A 27 -8.73 -4.38 -16.36
C GLY A 27 -7.21 -4.47 -16.54
N ALA A 28 -6.56 -5.53 -16.05
CA ALA A 28 -5.11 -5.71 -16.21
C ALA A 28 -4.69 -7.18 -16.21
N THR A 29 -3.44 -7.43 -16.61
CA THR A 29 -2.82 -8.78 -16.53
C THR A 29 -1.42 -8.68 -15.97
N ALA A 30 -0.96 -9.75 -15.30
CA ALA A 30 0.42 -9.92 -14.88
C ALA A 30 1.06 -11.09 -15.62
N THR A 31 2.32 -10.92 -16.04
CA THR A 31 3.10 -11.95 -16.74
C THR A 31 4.52 -11.97 -16.15
N VAL A 32 5.03 -13.14 -15.83
CA VAL A 32 6.43 -13.30 -15.43
C VAL A 32 7.30 -13.40 -16.66
N THR A 33 8.33 -12.56 -16.73
CA THR A 33 9.32 -12.53 -17.80
C THR A 33 10.73 -12.58 -17.23
N ASN A 34 11.73 -12.82 -18.07
CA ASN A 34 13.17 -12.80 -17.69
C ASN A 34 13.51 -13.63 -16.44
N PHE A 35 12.82 -14.77 -16.24
CA PHE A 35 13.10 -15.64 -15.11
C PHE A 35 14.49 -16.29 -15.21
N ASN A 36 15.32 -16.07 -14.19
CA ASN A 36 16.63 -16.69 -14.05
C ASN A 36 16.69 -17.51 -12.75
N PRO A 37 16.53 -18.84 -12.83
CA PRO A 37 16.49 -19.70 -11.64
C PRO A 37 17.83 -19.73 -10.88
N ALA A 38 18.95 -19.57 -11.57
CA ALA A 38 20.27 -19.59 -10.95
C ALA A 38 20.53 -18.36 -10.07
N LYS A 39 19.97 -17.21 -10.44
CA LYS A 39 20.06 -15.96 -9.68
C LYS A 39 18.86 -15.71 -8.77
N GLY A 40 17.79 -16.48 -8.89
CA GLY A 40 16.53 -16.21 -8.18
C GLY A 40 15.90 -14.87 -8.59
N THR A 41 16.06 -14.46 -9.85
CA THR A 41 15.53 -13.19 -10.34
C THR A 41 14.44 -13.42 -11.38
N ALA A 42 13.46 -12.53 -11.41
CA ALA A 42 12.45 -12.44 -12.46
C ALA A 42 11.99 -11.00 -12.63
N THR A 43 11.29 -10.74 -13.73
CA THR A 43 10.52 -9.51 -13.92
C THR A 43 9.05 -9.89 -13.99
N VAL A 44 8.17 -9.13 -13.34
CA VAL A 44 6.73 -9.21 -13.54
C VAL A 44 6.32 -8.00 -14.35
N GLU A 45 5.66 -8.24 -15.46
CA GLU A 45 5.06 -7.22 -16.29
C GLU A 45 3.58 -7.12 -15.97
N VAL A 46 3.11 -5.91 -15.61
CA VAL A 46 1.69 -5.60 -15.39
C VAL A 46 1.20 -4.77 -16.58
N PHE A 47 0.33 -5.33 -17.37
CA PHE A 47 -0.23 -4.67 -18.55
C PHE A 47 -1.64 -4.14 -18.26
N ASN A 48 -1.85 -2.83 -18.47
CA ASN A 48 -3.14 -2.18 -18.32
C ASN A 48 -3.99 -2.39 -19.59
N LYS A 49 -5.05 -3.20 -19.48
CA LYS A 49 -6.01 -3.46 -20.55
C LYS A 49 -7.24 -2.57 -20.49
N SER A 50 -7.41 -1.82 -19.39
CA SER A 50 -8.56 -0.95 -19.21
C SER A 50 -8.43 0.34 -20.02
N ASP A 51 -9.49 1.11 -20.08
CA ASP A 51 -9.54 2.48 -20.60
C ASP A 51 -9.22 3.54 -19.53
N LYS A 52 -8.82 3.11 -18.32
CA LYS A 52 -8.54 3.95 -17.16
C LYS A 52 -7.08 3.83 -16.74
N ASP A 53 -6.53 4.86 -16.17
CA ASP A 53 -5.22 4.81 -15.54
C ASP A 53 -5.25 3.92 -14.29
N ILE A 54 -4.27 3.04 -14.15
CA ILE A 54 -4.07 2.25 -12.93
C ILE A 54 -3.19 3.05 -11.97
N THR A 55 -3.67 3.26 -10.75
CA THR A 55 -2.95 3.97 -9.69
C THR A 55 -2.37 3.06 -8.62
N ALA A 56 -2.88 1.83 -8.47
CA ALA A 56 -2.27 0.80 -7.66
C ALA A 56 -2.65 -0.60 -8.13
N TYR A 57 -1.83 -1.58 -7.76
CA TYR A 57 -2.13 -3.00 -7.96
C TYR A 57 -1.49 -3.86 -6.87
N SER A 58 -2.01 -5.05 -6.68
CA SER A 58 -1.41 -6.09 -5.85
C SER A 58 -1.22 -7.38 -6.64
N LEU A 59 -0.04 -7.99 -6.46
CA LEU A 59 0.39 -9.23 -7.07
C LEU A 59 0.58 -10.31 -6.00
N ALA A 60 -0.13 -11.42 -6.12
CA ALA A 60 0.21 -12.64 -5.39
C ALA A 60 1.35 -13.35 -6.15
N ILE A 61 2.47 -13.55 -5.48
CA ILE A 61 3.66 -14.24 -6.02
C ILE A 61 3.76 -15.61 -5.37
N GLU A 62 3.72 -16.67 -6.18
CA GLU A 62 4.00 -18.03 -5.75
C GLU A 62 5.34 -18.48 -6.31
N THR A 63 6.25 -18.85 -5.43
CA THR A 63 7.60 -19.30 -5.77
C THR A 63 7.74 -20.77 -5.39
N VAL A 64 8.16 -21.61 -6.33
CA VAL A 64 8.45 -23.03 -6.10
C VAL A 64 9.96 -23.25 -6.10
N PHE A 65 10.45 -23.93 -5.08
CA PHE A 65 11.84 -24.31 -4.94
C PHE A 65 12.08 -25.78 -5.32
N LYS A 66 13.33 -26.15 -5.59
CA LYS A 66 13.73 -27.49 -6.02
C LYS A 66 13.25 -28.61 -5.08
N GLU A 67 13.20 -28.35 -3.78
CA GLU A 67 12.70 -29.31 -2.77
C GLU A 67 11.17 -29.32 -2.66
N HIS A 68 10.44 -28.84 -3.69
CA HIS A 68 8.97 -28.70 -3.69
C HIS A 68 8.41 -27.80 -2.59
N GLN A 69 9.24 -27.02 -1.94
CA GLN A 69 8.81 -25.99 -1.03
C GLN A 69 8.13 -24.86 -1.84
N ILE A 70 6.96 -24.44 -1.38
CA ILE A 70 6.22 -23.32 -1.97
C ILE A 70 6.29 -22.16 -0.99
N ASP A 71 6.71 -21.01 -1.47
CA ASP A 71 6.61 -19.74 -0.76
C ASP A 71 5.58 -18.84 -1.45
N ARG A 72 4.80 -18.12 -0.63
CA ARG A 72 3.80 -17.16 -1.11
C ARG A 72 4.07 -15.81 -0.50
N SER A 73 4.21 -14.83 -1.36
CA SER A 73 4.41 -13.46 -0.96
C SER A 73 3.50 -12.54 -1.78
N GLU A 74 3.38 -11.31 -1.34
CA GLU A 74 2.64 -10.28 -2.04
C GLU A 74 3.56 -9.12 -2.41
N ARG A 75 3.28 -8.50 -3.54
CA ARG A 75 3.90 -7.27 -3.99
C ARG A 75 2.82 -6.27 -4.34
N MET A 76 2.99 -5.06 -3.85
CA MET A 76 2.08 -3.96 -4.15
C MET A 76 2.87 -2.88 -4.89
N GLY A 77 2.33 -2.45 -6.03
CA GLY A 77 2.73 -1.24 -6.71
C GLY A 77 1.69 -0.16 -6.42
N ASP A 78 2.08 0.95 -5.86
CA ASP A 78 1.19 2.10 -5.62
C ASP A 78 1.79 3.37 -6.24
N TYR A 79 1.23 3.76 -7.37
CA TYR A 79 1.59 5.00 -8.06
C TYR A 79 0.97 6.23 -7.37
N GLY A 80 -0.06 6.04 -6.52
CA GLY A 80 -0.69 7.09 -5.74
C GLY A 80 0.27 7.73 -4.75
N ALA A 81 1.10 6.92 -4.08
CA ALA A 81 2.18 7.41 -3.23
C ALA A 81 3.28 8.11 -4.04
N ALA A 82 3.54 7.63 -5.24
CA ALA A 82 4.55 8.18 -6.15
C ALA A 82 4.05 9.38 -6.96
N MET A 83 2.74 9.56 -7.16
CA MET A 83 2.17 10.72 -7.88
C MET A 83 2.54 12.06 -7.23
N THR A 84 2.83 12.05 -5.94
CA THR A 84 3.32 13.24 -5.23
C THR A 84 4.81 13.53 -5.44
N ALA A 85 5.57 12.58 -5.99
CA ALA A 85 7.03 12.73 -6.16
C ALA A 85 7.59 12.31 -7.53
N ARG A 86 7.02 11.26 -8.18
CA ARG A 86 7.58 10.66 -9.41
C ARG A 86 6.54 9.96 -10.29
N GLY A 87 5.27 9.99 -9.94
CA GLY A 87 4.34 8.97 -10.38
C GLY A 87 3.64 9.24 -11.67
N GLU A 88 4.01 8.54 -12.70
CA GLU A 88 3.11 8.29 -13.82
C GLU A 88 2.27 7.07 -13.45
N ALA A 89 0.95 7.24 -13.38
CA ALA A 89 0.01 6.13 -13.34
C ALA A 89 0.27 5.20 -14.55
N LEU A 90 -0.06 3.94 -14.44
CA LEU A 90 0.04 3.03 -15.58
C LEU A 90 -1.13 3.30 -16.54
N HIS A 91 -0.87 4.05 -17.61
CA HIS A 91 -1.89 4.46 -18.58
C HIS A 91 -2.45 3.28 -19.40
N PRO A 92 -3.64 3.41 -20.00
CA PRO A 92 -4.20 2.41 -20.89
C PRO A 92 -3.22 1.94 -21.97
N GLY A 93 -3.07 0.62 -22.11
CA GLY A 93 -2.14 0.00 -23.07
C GLY A 93 -0.67 0.02 -22.66
N GLN A 94 -0.32 0.57 -21.51
CA GLN A 94 1.06 0.56 -20.99
C GLN A 94 1.35 -0.70 -20.17
N THR A 95 2.65 -0.99 -20.04
CA THR A 95 3.20 -2.06 -19.21
C THR A 95 4.09 -1.45 -18.12
N GLY A 96 3.76 -1.72 -16.87
CA GLY A 96 4.65 -1.50 -15.73
C GLY A 96 5.50 -2.74 -15.46
N THR A 97 6.66 -2.57 -14.84
CA THR A 97 7.57 -3.69 -14.55
C THR A 97 7.98 -3.70 -13.09
N GLU A 98 7.94 -4.90 -12.48
CA GLU A 98 8.41 -5.17 -11.13
C GLU A 98 9.58 -6.15 -11.17
N ALA A 99 10.73 -5.75 -10.63
CA ALA A 99 11.87 -6.63 -10.47
C ALA A 99 11.71 -7.49 -9.21
N LEU A 100 11.77 -8.81 -9.37
CA LEU A 100 11.74 -9.74 -8.26
C LEU A 100 13.15 -10.26 -7.97
N GLN A 101 13.54 -10.18 -6.69
CA GLN A 101 14.71 -10.85 -6.15
C GLN A 101 14.24 -11.84 -5.09
N ILE A 102 14.40 -13.11 -5.33
CA ILE A 102 13.93 -14.19 -4.47
C ILE A 102 15.14 -14.89 -3.87
N SER A 103 15.25 -14.81 -2.56
CA SER A 103 16.26 -15.51 -1.80
C SER A 103 15.75 -16.88 -1.38
N SER A 104 16.50 -17.94 -1.67
CA SER A 104 16.15 -19.25 -1.14
C SER A 104 16.30 -19.26 0.39
N PRO A 105 15.32 -19.85 1.11
CA PRO A 105 15.40 -19.98 2.57
C PRO A 105 16.51 -20.98 3.01
N LYS A 106 17.02 -21.81 2.08
CA LYS A 106 18.06 -22.78 2.36
C LYS A 106 19.17 -22.71 1.30
N PRO A 107 20.43 -22.75 1.69
CA PRO A 107 21.54 -22.85 0.74
C PRO A 107 21.37 -24.06 -0.20
N GLY A 108 21.54 -23.86 -1.50
CA GLY A 108 21.43 -24.90 -2.52
C GLY A 108 20.01 -25.26 -2.99
N ASN A 109 18.97 -24.72 -2.36
CA ASN A 109 17.58 -24.89 -2.78
C ASN A 109 17.19 -23.80 -3.78
N SER A 110 17.47 -24.01 -5.05
CA SER A 110 17.21 -23.01 -6.11
C SER A 110 15.72 -22.89 -6.44
N VAL A 111 15.33 -21.71 -6.93
CA VAL A 111 13.98 -21.45 -7.45
C VAL A 111 13.80 -22.25 -8.75
N THR A 112 12.68 -22.96 -8.88
CA THR A 112 12.33 -23.73 -10.07
C THR A 112 11.24 -23.07 -10.89
N SER A 113 10.30 -22.38 -10.26
CA SER A 113 9.28 -21.60 -10.96
C SER A 113 8.78 -20.42 -10.12
N ILE A 114 8.28 -19.43 -10.82
CA ILE A 114 7.60 -18.25 -10.24
C ILE A 114 6.28 -18.07 -11.00
N LYS A 115 5.20 -17.86 -10.25
CA LYS A 115 3.91 -17.45 -10.78
C LYS A 115 3.51 -16.13 -10.14
N ALA A 116 3.14 -15.16 -10.96
CA ALA A 116 2.55 -13.91 -10.52
C ALA A 116 1.08 -13.88 -10.94
N THR A 117 0.20 -13.53 -10.01
CA THR A 117 -1.23 -13.36 -10.26
C THR A 117 -1.65 -11.99 -9.78
N LEU A 118 -2.27 -11.21 -10.66
CA LEU A 118 -2.83 -9.92 -10.30
C LEU A 118 -4.12 -10.15 -9.49
N VAL A 119 -4.15 -9.70 -8.24
CA VAL A 119 -5.23 -9.98 -7.31
C VAL A 119 -6.07 -8.74 -6.94
N ALA A 120 -5.53 -7.54 -7.12
CA ALA A 120 -6.27 -6.29 -7.00
C ALA A 120 -5.69 -5.21 -7.92
N VAL A 121 -6.55 -4.31 -8.39
CA VAL A 121 -6.20 -3.12 -9.18
C VAL A 121 -7.08 -1.96 -8.72
N VAL A 122 -6.50 -0.78 -8.60
CA VAL A 122 -7.18 0.48 -8.31
C VAL A 122 -6.96 1.45 -9.47
N PHE A 123 -8.03 2.06 -9.93
CA PHE A 123 -8.01 3.02 -11.04
C PHE A 123 -8.00 4.48 -10.54
N ALA A 124 -7.66 5.42 -11.43
CA ALA A 124 -7.59 6.84 -11.13
C ALA A 124 -8.95 7.45 -10.74
N ASP A 125 -10.05 6.87 -11.20
CA ASP A 125 -11.42 7.24 -10.81
C ASP A 125 -11.85 6.66 -9.45
N GLN A 126 -10.91 6.09 -8.69
CA GLN A 126 -11.11 5.46 -7.38
C GLN A 126 -11.93 4.16 -7.43
N THR A 127 -12.28 3.65 -8.59
CA THR A 127 -12.89 2.31 -8.71
C THR A 127 -11.81 1.23 -8.56
N ALA A 128 -12.20 0.03 -8.13
CA ALA A 128 -11.27 -1.08 -7.97
C ALA A 128 -11.89 -2.40 -8.44
N GLU A 129 -11.04 -3.28 -8.96
CA GLU A 129 -11.32 -4.68 -9.23
C GLU A 129 -10.42 -5.54 -8.33
N ALA A 130 -10.98 -6.57 -7.70
CA ALA A 130 -10.20 -7.47 -6.88
C ALA A 130 -10.76 -8.91 -6.94
N SER A 131 -9.85 -9.87 -7.10
CA SER A 131 -10.12 -11.29 -6.88
C SER A 131 -9.79 -11.70 -5.43
N ASP A 132 -9.06 -10.88 -4.72
CA ASP A 132 -8.72 -11.00 -3.31
C ASP A 132 -9.06 -9.69 -2.58
N SER A 133 -10.07 -9.74 -1.71
CA SER A 133 -10.53 -8.57 -0.96
C SER A 133 -9.50 -8.11 0.07
N GLU A 134 -8.70 -9.02 0.65
CA GLU A 134 -7.66 -8.68 1.61
C GLU A 134 -6.52 -7.90 0.94
N ALA A 135 -6.18 -8.26 -0.31
CA ALA A 135 -5.19 -7.53 -1.09
C ALA A 135 -5.65 -6.09 -1.36
N LEU A 136 -6.93 -5.90 -1.67
CA LEU A 136 -7.50 -4.56 -1.82
C LEU A 136 -7.51 -3.79 -0.49
N ASP A 137 -7.87 -4.46 0.61
CA ASP A 137 -7.86 -3.84 1.94
C ASP A 137 -6.45 -3.35 2.30
N ARG A 138 -5.40 -4.11 1.98
CA ARG A 138 -4.01 -3.68 2.20
C ARG A 138 -3.63 -2.44 1.39
N ILE A 139 -4.13 -2.28 0.15
CA ILE A 139 -3.92 -1.04 -0.62
C ILE A 139 -4.61 0.14 0.07
N VAL A 140 -5.86 -0.04 0.49
CA VAL A 140 -6.63 1.00 1.22
C VAL A 140 -5.91 1.39 2.51
N GLU A 141 -5.49 0.41 3.28
CA GLU A 141 -4.75 0.61 4.53
C GLU A 141 -3.44 1.36 4.31
N HIS A 142 -2.68 0.98 3.29
CA HIS A 142 -1.43 1.67 2.94
C HIS A 142 -1.67 3.15 2.63
N ARG A 143 -2.63 3.46 1.76
CA ARG A 143 -2.99 4.83 1.38
C ARG A 143 -3.52 5.66 2.53
N THR A 144 -4.36 5.06 3.36
CA THR A 144 -4.89 5.72 4.57
C THR A 144 -3.74 6.07 5.53
N SER A 145 -2.82 5.13 5.75
CA SER A 145 -1.65 5.37 6.59
C SER A 145 -0.76 6.48 6.07
N GLU A 146 -0.52 6.54 4.75
CA GLU A 146 0.27 7.63 4.15
C GLU A 146 -0.42 8.99 4.29
N ALA A 147 -1.73 9.06 4.07
CA ALA A 147 -2.51 10.28 4.26
C ALA A 147 -2.44 10.77 5.72
N GLU A 148 -2.61 9.86 6.70
CA GLU A 148 -2.46 10.18 8.11
C GLU A 148 -1.05 10.70 8.45
N MET A 149 -0.01 10.09 7.91
CA MET A 149 1.38 10.51 8.15
C MET A 149 1.67 11.89 7.56
N THR A 150 1.14 12.17 6.37
CA THR A 150 1.29 13.50 5.75
C THR A 150 0.52 14.54 6.55
N GLN A 151 -0.70 14.25 7.00
CA GLN A 151 -1.47 15.14 7.87
C GLN A 151 -0.75 15.43 9.19
N MET A 152 -0.11 14.43 9.81
CA MET A 152 0.74 14.65 10.99
C MET A 152 1.88 15.63 10.72
N SER A 153 2.48 15.56 9.53
CA SER A 153 3.54 16.49 9.12
C SER A 153 3.00 17.91 8.92
N VAL A 154 1.83 18.04 8.28
CA VAL A 154 1.10 19.33 8.16
C VAL A 154 0.87 19.95 9.53
N ASP A 155 0.29 19.19 10.45
CA ASP A 155 -0.01 19.66 11.81
C ASP A 155 1.25 20.08 12.58
N ALA A 156 2.35 19.31 12.46
CA ALA A 156 3.59 19.60 13.15
C ALA A 156 4.23 20.90 12.64
N VAL A 157 4.25 21.10 11.31
CA VAL A 157 4.79 22.32 10.70
C VAL A 157 3.91 23.53 11.06
N SER A 158 2.59 23.39 10.95
CA SER A 158 1.64 24.46 11.32
C SER A 158 1.81 24.90 12.77
N GLN A 159 1.94 23.94 13.71
CA GLN A 159 2.17 24.24 15.12
C GLN A 159 3.53 24.90 15.36
N ALA A 160 4.59 24.46 14.68
CA ALA A 160 5.90 25.08 14.78
C ALA A 160 5.87 26.53 14.28
N LEU A 161 5.20 26.79 13.15
CA LEU A 161 5.06 28.15 12.58
C LEU A 161 4.22 29.09 13.44
N ALA A 162 3.21 28.57 14.15
CA ALA A 162 2.39 29.34 15.10
C ALA A 162 3.13 29.68 16.38
N GLY A 163 4.19 28.95 16.71
CA GLY A 163 5.01 29.17 17.90
C GLY A 163 6.01 30.33 17.74
N THR A 164 6.67 30.64 18.85
CA THR A 164 7.69 31.70 18.96
C THR A 164 9.13 31.15 18.93
N SER A 165 9.29 29.84 18.67
CA SER A 165 10.61 29.21 18.58
C SER A 165 11.44 29.83 17.48
N GLN A 166 12.75 29.97 17.72
CA GLN A 166 13.70 30.37 16.68
C GLN A 166 14.15 29.18 15.83
N ASP A 167 14.08 27.96 16.39
CA ASP A 167 14.40 26.70 15.71
C ASP A 167 13.07 25.97 15.36
N LEU A 168 12.53 26.32 14.23
CA LEU A 168 11.23 25.83 13.78
C LEU A 168 11.32 24.40 13.30
N GLY A 169 12.43 24.00 12.66
CA GLY A 169 12.65 22.65 12.19
C GLY A 169 12.73 21.64 13.33
N ALA A 170 13.53 21.91 14.36
CA ALA A 170 13.61 21.07 15.55
C ALA A 170 12.28 21.02 16.32
N THR A 171 11.51 22.12 16.31
CA THR A 171 10.19 22.16 16.95
C THR A 171 9.21 21.22 16.20
N ALA A 172 9.12 21.26 14.88
CA ALA A 172 8.31 20.35 14.10
C ALA A 172 8.72 18.88 14.29
N ALA A 173 10.02 18.60 14.24
CA ALA A 173 10.57 17.27 14.51
C ALA A 173 10.20 16.73 15.89
N LYS A 174 10.26 17.59 16.92
CA LYS A 174 9.87 17.23 18.30
C LYS A 174 8.38 16.88 18.38
N ILE A 175 7.50 17.67 17.77
CA ILE A 175 6.05 17.42 17.75
C ILE A 175 5.75 16.04 17.15
N ILE A 176 6.41 15.68 16.05
CA ILE A 176 6.26 14.37 15.42
C ILE A 176 6.69 13.25 16.37
N ARG A 177 7.85 13.39 17.05
CA ARG A 177 8.32 12.37 17.99
C ARG A 177 7.43 12.22 19.21
N ASP A 178 6.93 13.33 19.74
CA ASP A 178 6.03 13.32 20.91
C ASP A 178 4.71 12.57 20.56
N ARG A 179 4.20 12.74 19.34
CA ARG A 179 3.02 12.00 18.84
C ARG A 179 3.28 10.49 18.73
N LEU A 180 4.48 10.07 18.33
CA LEU A 180 4.85 8.65 18.29
C LEU A 180 4.85 7.99 19.68
N GLN A 181 5.15 8.76 20.73
CA GLN A 181 5.15 8.27 22.10
C GLN A 181 3.74 8.19 22.70
N THR A 182 2.73 8.81 22.07
CA THR A 182 1.36 8.78 22.54
C THR A 182 0.71 7.45 22.16
N PRO A 183 0.24 6.63 23.10
CA PRO A 183 -0.42 5.37 22.79
C PRO A 183 -1.63 5.61 21.89
N ARG A 184 -1.73 4.84 20.81
CA ARG A 184 -2.92 4.84 19.95
C ARG A 184 -4.14 4.35 20.76
N PRO A 185 -5.32 4.94 20.54
CA PRO A 185 -6.56 4.36 21.09
C PRO A 185 -6.68 2.89 20.65
N VAL A 186 -6.99 2.00 21.57
CA VAL A 186 -7.09 0.53 21.37
C VAL A 186 -8.06 0.13 20.25
N ASN A 187 -8.95 1.05 19.84
CA ASN A 187 -9.98 0.82 18.81
C ASN A 187 -9.67 1.51 17.46
N SER A 188 -8.47 2.05 17.25
CA SER A 188 -8.12 2.61 15.94
C SER A 188 -7.96 1.46 14.93
N LYS A 189 -8.95 1.28 14.07
CA LYS A 189 -8.86 0.42 12.90
C LYS A 189 -7.97 1.12 11.88
N GLY A 190 -6.84 0.55 11.58
CA GLY A 190 -5.93 1.01 10.54
C GLY A 190 -4.51 0.52 10.80
N PRO A 191 -3.69 0.37 9.76
CA PRO A 191 -2.29 0.02 9.92
C PRO A 191 -1.64 1.08 10.79
N GLY A 192 -0.74 0.65 11.64
CA GLY A 192 0.04 1.55 12.45
C GLY A 192 0.83 2.49 11.57
N ILE A 193 0.82 3.78 11.90
CA ILE A 193 1.82 4.70 11.35
C ILE A 193 3.17 4.05 11.59
N SER A 194 3.94 3.83 10.52
CA SER A 194 5.26 3.24 10.63
C SER A 194 6.13 4.15 11.49
N GLU A 195 6.54 3.66 12.66
CA GLU A 195 7.45 4.40 13.57
C GLU A 195 8.74 4.79 12.84
N GLU A 196 9.23 3.92 11.96
CA GLU A 196 10.43 4.15 11.18
C GLU A 196 10.24 5.30 10.18
N TYR A 197 9.10 5.35 9.48
CA TYR A 197 8.78 6.45 8.58
C TYR A 197 8.67 7.79 9.32
N MET A 198 8.04 7.81 10.49
CA MET A 198 7.91 9.04 11.27
C MET A 198 9.25 9.50 11.86
N LYS A 199 10.13 8.59 12.24
CA LYS A 199 11.52 8.92 12.58
C LYS A 199 12.26 9.55 11.40
N TYR A 200 12.04 9.00 10.19
CA TYR A 200 12.60 9.58 8.97
C TYR A 200 12.07 11.00 8.72
N LYS A 201 10.76 11.23 8.84
CA LYS A 201 10.15 12.56 8.69
C LYS A 201 10.64 13.55 9.75
N ALA A 202 10.75 13.15 11.00
CA ALA A 202 11.34 14.00 12.02
C ALA A 202 12.78 14.41 11.68
N ALA A 203 13.60 13.46 11.19
CA ALA A 203 14.96 13.73 10.75
C ALA A 203 15.02 14.63 9.50
N GLU A 204 14.02 14.59 8.62
CA GLU A 204 13.87 15.53 7.51
C GLU A 204 13.70 16.97 8.01
N PHE A 205 12.82 17.18 8.99
CA PHE A 205 12.60 18.52 9.57
C PHE A 205 13.79 19.04 10.39
N GLU A 206 14.59 18.19 11.01
CA GLU A 206 15.85 18.60 11.66
C GLU A 206 16.86 19.20 10.69
N LYS A 207 16.75 18.89 9.41
CA LYS A 207 17.61 19.47 8.35
C LYS A 207 17.08 20.80 7.81
N THR A 208 15.99 21.34 8.36
CA THR A 208 15.38 22.60 7.92
C THR A 208 16.39 23.76 7.86
N PRO A 209 17.29 23.99 8.85
CA PRO A 209 18.26 25.08 8.78
C PRO A 209 19.17 24.97 7.55
N GLN A 210 19.68 23.75 7.25
CA GLN A 210 20.53 23.52 6.10
C GLN A 210 19.77 23.69 4.78
N SER A 211 18.51 23.21 4.75
CA SER A 211 17.66 23.31 3.56
C SER A 211 17.27 24.75 3.26
N ALA A 212 16.93 25.54 4.27
CA ALA A 212 16.65 26.96 4.16
C ALA A 212 17.90 27.74 3.70
N ALA A 213 19.05 27.49 4.33
CA ALA A 213 20.31 28.11 3.95
C ALA A 213 20.71 27.84 2.50
N SER A 214 20.53 26.60 2.02
CA SER A 214 20.81 26.22 0.63
C SER A 214 19.93 26.93 -0.39
N ARG A 215 18.75 27.39 0.01
CA ARG A 215 17.80 28.16 -0.79
C ARG A 215 17.88 29.67 -0.56
N HIS A 216 18.78 30.13 0.31
CA HIS A 216 18.94 31.55 0.70
C HIS A 216 17.66 32.16 1.29
N VAL A 217 16.89 31.39 2.07
CA VAL A 217 15.67 31.83 2.76
C VAL A 217 15.76 31.57 4.26
N THR A 218 14.87 32.17 5.03
CA THR A 218 14.73 31.85 6.47
C THR A 218 14.07 30.49 6.67
N GLU A 219 14.25 29.86 7.84
CA GLU A 219 13.52 28.63 8.18
C GLU A 219 12.00 28.82 8.12
N ARG A 220 11.49 29.99 8.52
CA ARG A 220 10.06 30.31 8.44
C ARG A 220 9.54 30.34 7.01
N GLU A 221 10.25 31.00 6.10
CA GLU A 221 9.89 31.04 4.68
C GLU A 221 9.94 29.63 4.06
N TYR A 222 11.01 28.88 4.35
CA TYR A 222 11.15 27.50 3.89
C TYR A 222 9.99 26.61 4.37
N LEU A 223 9.69 26.63 5.68
CA LEU A 223 8.61 25.81 6.25
C LEU A 223 7.22 26.28 5.81
N THR A 224 7.01 27.58 5.56
CA THR A 224 5.75 28.08 5.00
C THR A 224 5.51 27.52 3.60
N GLN A 225 6.54 27.53 2.75
CA GLN A 225 6.45 26.89 1.43
C GLN A 225 6.20 25.37 1.57
N ARG A 226 6.94 24.71 2.45
CA ARG A 226 6.83 23.27 2.68
C ARG A 226 5.46 22.87 3.22
N LEU A 227 4.84 23.72 4.04
CA LEU A 227 3.47 23.51 4.54
C LEU A 227 2.48 23.45 3.37
N GLY A 228 2.53 24.42 2.45
CA GLY A 228 1.64 24.39 1.27
C GLY A 228 1.80 23.10 0.44
N GLU A 229 3.06 22.66 0.21
CA GLU A 229 3.32 21.38 -0.49
C GLU A 229 2.76 20.18 0.25
N LEU A 230 2.86 20.15 1.59
CA LEU A 230 2.33 19.06 2.42
C LEU A 230 0.81 19.06 2.48
N GLU A 231 0.16 20.22 2.53
CA GLU A 231 -1.30 20.35 2.50
C GLU A 231 -1.87 19.85 1.17
N GLU A 232 -1.25 20.21 0.06
CA GLU A 232 -1.62 19.72 -1.27
C GLU A 232 -1.45 18.19 -1.36
N GLN A 233 -0.34 17.68 -0.85
CA GLN A 233 -0.07 16.25 -0.78
C GLN A 233 -1.10 15.52 0.10
N ALA A 234 -1.42 16.04 1.28
CA ALA A 234 -2.40 15.43 2.19
C ALA A 234 -3.79 15.33 1.53
N GLN A 235 -4.23 16.40 0.88
CA GLN A 235 -5.51 16.42 0.18
C GLN A 235 -5.57 15.40 -0.98
N GLN A 236 -4.49 15.28 -1.74
CA GLN A 236 -4.38 14.27 -2.80
C GLN A 236 -4.43 12.85 -2.25
N GLN A 237 -3.66 12.56 -1.21
CA GLN A 237 -3.60 11.23 -0.57
C GLN A 237 -4.94 10.86 0.08
N GLU A 238 -5.63 11.80 0.74
CA GLU A 238 -6.96 11.57 1.26
C GLU A 238 -7.95 11.18 0.15
N THR A 239 -7.88 11.88 -0.99
CA THR A 239 -8.68 11.56 -2.17
C THR A 239 -8.39 10.15 -2.68
N PHE A 240 -7.12 9.76 -2.78
CA PHE A 240 -6.71 8.43 -3.24
C PHE A 240 -7.04 7.30 -2.25
N ALA A 241 -7.17 7.59 -0.96
CA ALA A 241 -7.60 6.61 0.04
C ALA A 241 -9.10 6.25 -0.07
N GLN A 242 -9.91 7.08 -0.75
CA GLN A 242 -11.35 6.84 -0.95
C GLN A 242 -11.61 5.86 -2.10
N ILE A 243 -11.32 4.58 -1.90
CA ILE A 243 -11.51 3.55 -2.93
C ILE A 243 -12.95 3.04 -2.92
N ARG A 244 -13.60 3.04 -4.09
CA ARG A 244 -14.95 2.52 -4.30
C ARG A 244 -14.86 1.09 -4.85
N ARG A 245 -15.37 0.13 -4.09
CA ARG A 245 -15.50 -1.24 -4.57
C ARG A 245 -16.60 -1.28 -5.62
N GLN A 246 -16.30 -1.79 -6.81
CA GLN A 246 -17.36 -2.08 -7.77
C GLN A 246 -18.16 -3.29 -7.23
N PRO A 247 -19.49 -3.22 -7.22
CA PRO A 247 -20.30 -4.41 -6.97
C PRO A 247 -20.00 -5.42 -8.06
N GLY A 248 -19.61 -6.64 -7.65
CA GLY A 248 -19.34 -7.77 -8.54
C GLY A 248 -20.57 -8.27 -9.29
#